data_74631f9542472bb6ea3c7e158b0e9871
#
_entry.id   74631f9542472bb6ea3c7e158b0e9871
#
_cell.length_a   1.000
_cell.length_b   1.000
_cell.length_c   1.000
_cell.angle_alpha   90.00
_cell.angle_beta   90.00
_cell.angle_gamma   90.00
#
_symmetry.space_group_name_H-M   'P 1'
#
loop_
_entity.id
_entity.type
_entity.pdbx_description
1 polymer ?
#
loop_
_entity_poly.entity_id
_entity_poly.type
_entity_poly.pdbx_seq_one_letter_code
_entity_poly.pdbx_strand_id
1 'polypeptide(L)'
;MLKIKLFLLSLLLLTATIGSAQPRRKVIINEDCSGPGGSNLQTLMVMIQSSQVEVLGITVVSGDQWRDEEVAHTLRLLEIMGRTDIPVVPGAAFPLVRTREESQMWQQRYGKVAYAGAWDERWWHESSVVPPLPEGQPTTKPADEDAAHFLIRMVHKYPHEVTIYEGGPMTNLALAISLDPQFPELVQELVFMGGSLSPQTDNPEFLNNPRHEFNFWFDPEAAEIVLRAPWKKIVCTPTDISIKTHMTAALVKQIEASGTPLARYITRFAMLTPGADIMWDELAAAAWIDPTLITKSETRYMAVDLDRGAGYGNTLTWGTKNALRPAAQPVEIQLDLDAEKFYRMFAALMTAPTPAH
;
A
#
# COMPACT_ATOMS: atom_id res chain seq x y z
N MET A 1 -44.41 -35.87 63.51
CA MET A 1 -43.14 -35.15 63.30
C MET A 1 -42.77 -35.30 61.83
N LEU A 2 -43.08 -34.31 61.04
CA LEU A 2 -42.88 -34.31 59.56
C LEU A 2 -41.57 -33.59 59.23
N LYS A 3 -40.59 -34.27 58.62
CA LYS A 3 -39.31 -33.68 58.20
C LYS A 3 -39.47 -33.14 56.77
N ILE A 4 -39.51 -31.83 56.64
CA ILE A 4 -39.46 -31.11 55.35
C ILE A 4 -38.02 -31.09 54.88
N LYS A 5 -37.74 -31.72 53.70
CA LYS A 5 -36.43 -31.61 52.98
C LYS A 5 -36.53 -30.40 52.06
N LEU A 6 -35.73 -29.38 52.36
CA LEU A 6 -35.51 -28.23 51.45
C LEU A 6 -34.56 -28.66 50.32
N PHE A 7 -35.07 -28.60 49.07
CA PHE A 7 -34.25 -28.78 47.87
C PHE A 7 -33.82 -27.38 47.41
N LEU A 8 -32.53 -27.05 47.59
CA LEU A 8 -31.91 -25.86 46.99
C LEU A 8 -31.62 -26.14 45.52
N LEU A 9 -32.36 -25.51 44.62
CA LEU A 9 -32.13 -25.51 43.19
C LEU A 9 -31.12 -24.39 42.88
N SER A 10 -29.82 -24.74 42.66
CA SER A 10 -28.79 -23.80 42.25
C SER A 10 -28.97 -23.52 40.74
N LEU A 11 -29.50 -22.35 40.42
CA LEU A 11 -29.62 -21.86 39.03
C LEU A 11 -28.25 -21.31 38.62
N LEU A 12 -27.44 -22.08 37.86
CA LEU A 12 -26.21 -21.58 37.20
C LEU A 12 -26.66 -20.66 36.05
N LEU A 13 -26.57 -19.36 36.27
CA LEU A 13 -26.59 -18.37 35.19
C LEU A 13 -25.28 -18.48 34.37
N LEU A 14 -25.34 -19.15 33.23
CA LEU A 14 -24.33 -19.02 32.20
C LEU A 14 -24.46 -17.61 31.58
N THR A 15 -23.67 -16.66 32.06
CA THR A 15 -23.47 -15.40 31.36
C THR A 15 -22.58 -15.69 30.14
N ALA A 16 -23.19 -15.91 28.97
CA ALA A 16 -22.51 -15.86 27.72
C ALA A 16 -21.98 -14.42 27.55
N THR A 17 -20.69 -14.23 27.77
CA THR A 17 -20.00 -13.02 27.35
C THR A 17 -20.08 -13.00 25.81
N ILE A 18 -21.04 -12.26 25.29
CA ILE A 18 -21.00 -11.85 23.88
C ILE A 18 -19.75 -11.00 23.76
N GLY A 19 -18.66 -11.60 23.34
CA GLY A 19 -17.47 -10.87 22.96
C GLY A 19 -17.88 -9.88 21.88
N SER A 20 -17.95 -8.59 22.21
CA SER A 20 -18.13 -7.55 21.19
C SER A 20 -16.95 -7.67 20.23
N ALA A 21 -17.22 -8.07 18.99
CA ALA A 21 -16.20 -8.03 17.94
C ALA A 21 -15.63 -6.62 17.92
N GLN A 22 -14.32 -6.51 18.01
CA GLN A 22 -13.63 -5.22 17.95
C GLN A 22 -14.00 -4.57 16.60
N PRO A 23 -14.38 -3.28 16.56
CA PRO A 23 -14.75 -2.64 15.30
C PRO A 23 -13.60 -2.74 14.30
N ARG A 24 -13.91 -3.08 13.05
CA ARG A 24 -12.91 -3.17 11.99
C ARG A 24 -12.26 -1.80 11.76
N ARG A 25 -10.97 -1.80 11.52
CA ARG A 25 -10.20 -0.59 11.21
C ARG A 25 -10.51 -0.15 9.79
N LYS A 26 -10.90 1.12 9.63
CA LYS A 26 -11.23 1.68 8.32
C LYS A 26 -9.98 2.08 7.57
N VAL A 27 -9.88 1.70 6.29
CA VAL A 27 -8.77 2.08 5.41
C VAL A 27 -9.28 2.52 4.05
N ILE A 28 -8.64 3.52 3.47
CA ILE A 28 -8.65 3.78 2.04
C ILE A 28 -7.26 3.41 1.53
N ILE A 29 -7.23 2.61 0.47
CA ILE A 29 -6.00 2.14 -0.14
C ILE A 29 -5.75 3.01 -1.37
N ASN A 30 -4.62 3.72 -1.42
CA ASN A 30 -4.13 4.41 -2.60
C ASN A 30 -2.96 3.61 -3.18
N GLU A 31 -3.08 3.21 -4.44
CA GLU A 31 -2.13 2.28 -5.07
C GLU A 31 -1.96 2.55 -6.57
N ASP A 32 -0.82 2.11 -7.10
CA ASP A 32 -0.52 2.02 -8.52
C ASP A 32 -0.50 0.55 -8.98
N CYS A 33 -1.69 -0.02 -9.12
CA CYS A 33 -1.97 -1.46 -9.23
C CYS A 33 -1.56 -2.07 -10.58
N SER A 34 -0.28 -2.20 -10.85
CA SER A 34 0.24 -2.73 -12.11
C SER A 34 0.07 -4.23 -12.26
N GLY A 35 -0.90 -4.67 -12.97
CA GLY A 35 -1.05 -6.01 -13.49
C GLY A 35 -1.02 -7.18 -12.49
N PRO A 36 -1.39 -8.37 -12.93
CA PRO A 36 -1.50 -9.52 -12.05
C PRO A 36 -0.12 -10.01 -11.60
N GLY A 37 -0.02 -10.34 -10.30
CA GLY A 37 1.19 -10.85 -9.67
C GLY A 37 2.12 -9.78 -9.10
N GLY A 38 1.81 -8.49 -9.30
CA GLY A 38 2.53 -7.38 -8.67
C GLY A 38 2.22 -7.23 -7.19
N SER A 39 3.15 -6.60 -6.47
CA SER A 39 3.07 -6.30 -5.04
C SER A 39 1.81 -5.51 -4.70
N ASN A 40 1.51 -4.49 -5.47
CA ASN A 40 0.36 -3.60 -5.34
C ASN A 40 -0.98 -4.34 -5.28
N LEU A 41 -1.27 -5.24 -6.24
CA LEU A 41 -2.51 -6.04 -6.22
C LEU A 41 -2.53 -7.03 -5.05
N GLN A 42 -1.38 -7.57 -4.65
CA GLN A 42 -1.31 -8.47 -3.50
C GLN A 42 -1.54 -7.73 -2.18
N THR A 43 -1.20 -6.46 -2.09
CA THR A 43 -1.55 -5.58 -0.98
C THR A 43 -3.06 -5.45 -0.79
N LEU A 44 -3.80 -5.25 -1.89
CA LEU A 44 -5.27 -5.25 -1.83
C LEU A 44 -5.80 -6.57 -1.27
N MET A 45 -5.21 -7.69 -1.71
CA MET A 45 -5.60 -9.02 -1.20
C MET A 45 -5.35 -9.15 0.30
N VAL A 46 -4.18 -8.70 0.80
CA VAL A 46 -3.84 -8.73 2.24
C VAL A 46 -4.87 -7.98 3.06
N MET A 47 -5.24 -6.77 2.64
CA MET A 47 -6.18 -5.94 3.39
C MET A 47 -7.63 -6.45 3.29
N ILE A 48 -8.08 -6.87 2.10
CA ILE A 48 -9.45 -7.35 1.88
C ILE A 48 -9.68 -8.70 2.58
N GLN A 49 -8.67 -9.57 2.64
CA GLN A 49 -8.76 -10.87 3.31
C GLN A 49 -8.75 -10.77 4.84
N SER A 50 -8.31 -9.65 5.40
CA SER A 50 -8.26 -9.46 6.85
C SER A 50 -9.65 -9.15 7.42
N SER A 51 -10.12 -9.99 8.35
CA SER A 51 -11.37 -9.74 9.08
C SER A 51 -11.32 -8.52 10.00
N GLN A 52 -10.14 -7.97 10.26
CA GLN A 52 -9.92 -6.79 11.12
C GLN A 52 -10.04 -5.47 10.35
N VAL A 53 -10.14 -5.53 9.01
CA VAL A 53 -10.09 -4.38 8.13
C VAL A 53 -11.42 -4.13 7.43
N GLU A 54 -11.80 -2.87 7.33
CA GLU A 54 -12.90 -2.37 6.51
C GLU A 54 -12.32 -1.48 5.40
N VAL A 55 -12.24 -2.00 4.18
CA VAL A 55 -11.78 -1.23 3.02
C VAL A 55 -12.92 -0.35 2.53
N LEU A 56 -12.78 0.98 2.70
CA LEU A 56 -13.78 1.97 2.31
C LEU A 56 -13.77 2.28 0.81
N GLY A 57 -12.65 2.04 0.16
CA GLY A 57 -12.42 2.24 -1.27
C GLY A 57 -10.96 2.12 -1.64
N ILE A 58 -10.71 1.98 -2.92
CA ILE A 58 -9.38 1.91 -3.51
C ILE A 58 -9.26 3.07 -4.49
N THR A 59 -8.32 3.98 -4.24
CA THR A 59 -7.98 5.08 -5.14
C THR A 59 -6.74 4.69 -5.94
N VAL A 60 -6.79 4.88 -7.26
CA VAL A 60 -5.74 4.41 -8.17
C VAL A 60 -5.00 5.61 -8.78
N VAL A 61 -3.69 5.58 -8.75
CA VAL A 61 -2.78 6.59 -9.31
C VAL A 61 -1.90 5.95 -10.37
N SER A 62 -1.44 6.69 -11.38
CA SER A 62 -0.40 6.19 -12.26
C SER A 62 0.94 6.11 -11.54
N GLY A 63 1.65 5.04 -11.76
CA GLY A 63 2.99 4.79 -11.25
C GLY A 63 3.64 3.63 -12.00
N ASP A 64 3.44 2.44 -11.53
CA ASP A 64 3.94 1.20 -12.16
C ASP A 64 3.40 1.03 -13.58
N GLN A 65 2.13 1.39 -13.80
CA GLN A 65 1.49 1.51 -15.10
C GLN A 65 0.66 2.80 -15.18
N TRP A 66 -0.13 2.95 -16.24
CA TRP A 66 -1.04 4.06 -16.36
C TRP A 66 -2.34 3.81 -15.59
N ARG A 67 -2.85 4.84 -14.93
CA ARG A 67 -4.06 4.81 -14.08
C ARG A 67 -5.22 3.99 -14.66
N ASP A 68 -5.54 4.17 -15.94
CA ASP A 68 -6.73 3.51 -16.53
C ASP A 68 -6.52 1.99 -16.69
N GLU A 69 -5.30 1.56 -16.98
CA GLU A 69 -4.91 0.15 -16.97
C GLU A 69 -4.95 -0.42 -15.55
N GLU A 70 -4.39 0.28 -14.58
CA GLU A 70 -4.37 -0.13 -13.16
C GLU A 70 -5.78 -0.19 -12.55
N VAL A 71 -6.68 0.75 -12.93
CA VAL A 71 -8.10 0.68 -12.59
C VAL A 71 -8.73 -0.60 -13.12
N ALA A 72 -8.41 -0.99 -14.36
CA ALA A 72 -8.96 -2.20 -14.96
C ALA A 72 -8.43 -3.47 -14.26
N HIS A 73 -7.15 -3.54 -13.89
CA HIS A 73 -6.57 -4.63 -13.09
C HIS A 73 -7.23 -4.71 -11.70
N THR A 74 -7.40 -3.58 -11.04
CA THR A 74 -8.05 -3.50 -9.71
C THR A 74 -9.50 -3.98 -9.75
N LEU A 75 -10.29 -3.50 -10.71
CA LEU A 75 -11.67 -3.96 -10.91
C LEU A 75 -11.74 -5.47 -11.15
N ARG A 76 -10.83 -5.98 -12.00
CA ARG A 76 -10.79 -7.40 -12.31
C ARG A 76 -10.41 -8.25 -11.11
N LEU A 77 -9.46 -7.80 -10.29
CA LEU A 77 -9.14 -8.47 -9.03
C LEU A 77 -10.35 -8.54 -8.10
N LEU A 78 -11.08 -7.43 -7.93
CA LEU A 78 -12.27 -7.40 -7.07
C LEU A 78 -13.38 -8.33 -7.57
N GLU A 79 -13.56 -8.48 -8.89
CA GLU A 79 -14.47 -9.48 -9.47
C GLU A 79 -14.03 -10.92 -9.12
N ILE A 80 -12.73 -11.22 -9.20
CA ILE A 80 -12.19 -12.55 -8.86
C ILE A 80 -12.37 -12.85 -7.37
N MET A 81 -12.22 -11.82 -6.52
CA MET A 81 -12.41 -11.95 -5.07
C MET A 81 -13.89 -11.92 -4.64
N GLY A 82 -14.82 -11.58 -5.54
CA GLY A 82 -16.25 -11.40 -5.20
C GLY A 82 -16.50 -10.16 -4.33
N ARG A 83 -15.68 -9.11 -4.45
CA ARG A 83 -15.72 -7.87 -3.65
C ARG A 83 -15.98 -6.64 -4.50
N THR A 84 -16.90 -6.76 -5.44
CA THR A 84 -17.33 -5.64 -6.32
C THR A 84 -18.10 -4.53 -5.60
N ASP A 85 -18.35 -4.69 -4.32
CA ASP A 85 -18.88 -3.68 -3.39
C ASP A 85 -17.89 -2.57 -3.06
N ILE A 86 -16.59 -2.85 -3.13
CA ILE A 86 -15.53 -1.88 -2.83
C ILE A 86 -15.38 -0.94 -4.04
N PRO A 87 -15.59 0.37 -3.87
CA PRO A 87 -15.43 1.32 -4.97
C PRO A 87 -13.96 1.44 -5.39
N VAL A 88 -13.71 1.37 -6.69
CA VAL A 88 -12.43 1.70 -7.33
C VAL A 88 -12.54 3.10 -7.92
N VAL A 89 -11.71 4.02 -7.48
CA VAL A 89 -11.82 5.45 -7.79
C VAL A 89 -10.60 5.91 -8.58
N PRO A 90 -10.74 6.30 -9.84
CA PRO A 90 -9.64 6.80 -10.65
C PRO A 90 -9.06 8.09 -10.07
N GLY A 91 -7.73 8.18 -10.00
CA GLY A 91 -7.02 9.35 -9.53
C GLY A 91 -6.21 10.05 -10.61
N ALA A 92 -5.03 10.55 -10.24
CA ALA A 92 -4.14 11.26 -11.14
C ALA A 92 -3.58 10.34 -12.23
N ALA A 93 -3.65 10.79 -13.48
CA ALA A 93 -3.07 10.08 -14.63
C ALA A 93 -1.59 10.44 -14.85
N PHE A 94 -1.13 11.54 -14.27
CA PHE A 94 0.25 12.03 -14.41
C PHE A 94 0.73 12.56 -13.07
N PRO A 95 2.05 12.51 -12.80
CA PRO A 95 2.63 13.19 -11.66
C PRO A 95 2.47 14.71 -11.76
N LEU A 96 2.64 15.43 -10.64
CA LEU A 96 2.38 16.87 -10.58
C LEU A 96 3.25 17.70 -11.52
N VAL A 97 4.52 17.31 -11.68
CA VAL A 97 5.50 18.13 -12.41
C VAL A 97 6.32 17.31 -13.38
N ARG A 98 6.88 16.19 -12.96
CA ARG A 98 7.80 15.39 -13.78
C ARG A 98 7.09 14.82 -15.01
N THR A 99 7.76 14.86 -16.16
CA THR A 99 7.30 14.24 -17.41
C THR A 99 8.21 13.09 -17.82
N ARG A 100 7.73 12.24 -18.74
CA ARG A 100 8.53 11.17 -19.33
C ARG A 100 9.78 11.71 -20.02
N GLU A 101 9.64 12.82 -20.77
CA GLU A 101 10.73 13.46 -21.49
C GLU A 101 11.79 14.01 -20.53
N GLU A 102 11.36 14.67 -19.44
CA GLU A 102 12.29 15.14 -18.38
C GLU A 102 12.98 13.96 -17.71
N SER A 103 12.27 12.86 -17.45
CA SER A 103 12.85 11.63 -16.91
C SER A 103 13.91 11.04 -17.85
N GLN A 104 13.63 10.98 -19.16
CA GLN A 104 14.60 10.52 -20.16
C GLN A 104 15.85 11.41 -20.23
N MET A 105 15.69 12.76 -20.21
CA MET A 105 16.80 13.69 -20.17
C MET A 105 17.64 13.55 -18.89
N TRP A 106 16.98 13.35 -17.75
CA TRP A 106 17.64 13.11 -16.48
C TRP A 106 18.47 11.81 -16.54
N GLN A 107 17.88 10.72 -17.05
CA GLN A 107 18.57 9.44 -17.22
C GLN A 107 19.76 9.50 -18.19
N GLN A 108 19.67 10.29 -19.27
CA GLN A 108 20.79 10.51 -20.17
C GLN A 108 21.96 11.21 -19.50
N ARG A 109 21.69 12.09 -18.54
CA ARG A 109 22.69 12.89 -17.85
C ARG A 109 23.32 12.20 -16.64
N TYR A 110 22.51 11.46 -15.87
CA TYR A 110 22.90 10.95 -14.56
C TYR A 110 22.92 9.42 -14.47
N GLY A 111 22.48 8.73 -15.50
CA GLY A 111 22.41 7.27 -15.57
C GLY A 111 21.00 6.73 -15.59
N LYS A 112 20.83 5.56 -16.21
CA LYS A 112 19.54 4.88 -16.29
C LYS A 112 19.11 4.39 -14.92
N VAL A 113 17.81 4.55 -14.62
CA VAL A 113 17.17 3.83 -13.52
C VAL A 113 16.87 2.39 -13.95
N ALA A 114 16.86 1.47 -13.02
CA ALA A 114 16.57 0.06 -13.31
C ALA A 114 15.08 -0.18 -13.56
N TYR A 115 14.23 0.63 -12.93
CA TYR A 115 12.79 0.59 -13.03
C TYR A 115 12.22 1.99 -13.24
N ALA A 116 11.30 2.16 -14.19
CA ALA A 116 10.72 3.44 -14.56
C ALA A 116 9.17 3.41 -14.65
N GLY A 117 8.54 2.34 -14.18
CA GLY A 117 7.08 2.18 -14.16
C GLY A 117 6.45 2.38 -15.54
N ALA A 118 5.38 3.15 -15.61
CA ALA A 118 4.65 3.47 -16.85
C ALA A 118 5.51 4.14 -17.94
N TRP A 119 6.69 4.69 -17.56
CA TRP A 119 7.61 5.30 -18.53
C TRP A 119 8.70 4.35 -19.04
N ASP A 120 8.72 3.11 -18.59
CA ASP A 120 9.73 2.15 -19.00
C ASP A 120 9.55 1.76 -20.48
N GLU A 121 10.61 1.91 -21.26
CA GLU A 121 10.59 1.68 -22.72
C GLU A 121 10.24 0.22 -23.07
N ARG A 122 10.40 -0.72 -22.14
CA ARG A 122 10.15 -2.15 -22.36
C ARG A 122 8.66 -2.47 -22.57
N TRP A 123 7.76 -1.66 -21.98
CA TRP A 123 6.30 -1.86 -22.04
C TRP A 123 5.50 -0.57 -22.19
N TRP A 124 6.17 0.52 -22.51
CA TRP A 124 5.53 1.82 -22.66
C TRP A 124 4.41 1.82 -23.69
N HIS A 125 3.32 2.46 -23.37
CA HIS A 125 2.21 2.82 -24.26
C HIS A 125 1.60 4.16 -23.84
N GLU A 126 0.71 4.70 -24.65
CA GLU A 126 -0.01 5.95 -24.34
C GLU A 126 -0.91 5.76 -23.12
N SER A 127 -1.03 6.80 -22.27
CA SER A 127 -1.80 6.76 -21.02
C SER A 127 -3.30 6.48 -21.18
N SER A 128 -3.85 6.72 -22.38
CA SER A 128 -5.24 6.44 -22.71
C SER A 128 -5.51 5.01 -23.20
N VAL A 129 -4.47 4.19 -23.31
CA VAL A 129 -4.57 2.81 -23.78
C VAL A 129 -4.67 1.86 -22.59
N VAL A 130 -5.67 1.00 -22.59
CA VAL A 130 -5.76 -0.14 -21.67
C VAL A 130 -5.48 -1.40 -22.48
N PRO A 131 -4.34 -2.07 -22.27
CA PRO A 131 -4.00 -3.30 -22.98
C PRO A 131 -4.97 -4.44 -22.65
N PRO A 132 -5.01 -5.51 -23.45
CA PRO A 132 -5.71 -6.73 -23.07
C PRO A 132 -5.11 -7.32 -21.78
N LEU A 133 -5.93 -7.42 -20.72
CA LEU A 133 -5.46 -7.93 -19.44
C LEU A 133 -5.30 -9.46 -19.47
N PRO A 134 -4.18 -10.03 -19.01
CA PRO A 134 -3.95 -11.48 -19.06
C PRO A 134 -4.87 -12.27 -18.11
N GLU A 135 -5.45 -11.64 -17.10
CA GLU A 135 -6.47 -12.18 -16.19
C GLU A 135 -7.90 -11.97 -16.70
N GLY A 136 -8.07 -11.29 -17.84
CA GLY A 136 -9.36 -10.95 -18.46
C GLY A 136 -9.85 -9.55 -18.11
N GLN A 137 -10.61 -8.96 -19.02
CA GLN A 137 -11.17 -7.62 -18.85
C GLN A 137 -12.23 -7.59 -17.74
N PRO A 138 -12.32 -6.51 -16.93
CA PRO A 138 -13.40 -6.33 -15.97
C PRO A 138 -14.73 -6.04 -16.68
N THR A 139 -15.82 -6.41 -16.02
CA THR A 139 -17.19 -6.06 -16.39
C THR A 139 -17.78 -4.95 -15.52
N THR A 140 -17.24 -4.78 -14.33
CA THR A 140 -17.55 -3.70 -13.39
C THR A 140 -16.90 -2.39 -13.88
N LYS A 141 -17.41 -1.28 -13.34
CA LYS A 141 -16.95 0.06 -13.72
C LYS A 141 -16.38 0.78 -12.50
N PRO A 142 -15.42 1.70 -12.71
CA PRO A 142 -14.96 2.56 -11.63
C PRO A 142 -16.07 3.51 -11.15
N ALA A 143 -15.85 4.11 -9.98
CA ALA A 143 -16.71 5.16 -9.46
C ALA A 143 -16.66 6.42 -10.36
N ASP A 144 -17.78 7.12 -10.43
CA ASP A 144 -17.88 8.41 -11.15
C ASP A 144 -17.48 9.58 -10.23
N GLU A 145 -16.27 9.49 -9.69
CA GLU A 145 -15.68 10.48 -8.77
C GLU A 145 -14.15 10.38 -8.93
N ASP A 146 -13.43 11.47 -8.74
CA ASP A 146 -11.95 11.40 -8.70
C ASP A 146 -11.43 11.10 -7.28
N ALA A 147 -10.20 10.58 -7.21
CA ALA A 147 -9.60 10.12 -5.97
C ALA A 147 -9.46 11.21 -4.91
N ALA A 148 -9.08 12.45 -5.29
CA ALA A 148 -8.87 13.52 -4.33
C ALA A 148 -10.17 13.91 -3.62
N HIS A 149 -11.26 14.07 -4.35
CA HIS A 149 -12.57 14.34 -3.76
C HIS A 149 -13.11 13.17 -2.94
N PHE A 150 -12.91 11.92 -3.41
CA PHE A 150 -13.27 10.73 -2.63
C PHE A 150 -12.54 10.69 -1.29
N LEU A 151 -11.22 10.88 -1.28
CA LEU A 151 -10.38 10.92 -0.09
C LEU A 151 -10.89 11.96 0.91
N ILE A 152 -11.07 13.21 0.47
CA ILE A 152 -11.59 14.31 1.29
C ILE A 152 -12.96 13.96 1.86
N ARG A 153 -13.89 13.54 1.02
CA ARG A 153 -15.25 13.21 1.43
C ARG A 153 -15.29 12.11 2.49
N MET A 154 -14.45 11.10 2.36
CA MET A 154 -14.43 9.96 3.27
C MET A 154 -13.84 10.31 4.64
N VAL A 155 -12.78 11.13 4.69
CA VAL A 155 -12.22 11.55 5.99
C VAL A 155 -13.13 12.54 6.72
N HIS A 156 -13.87 13.37 5.99
CA HIS A 156 -14.92 14.19 6.61
C HIS A 156 -16.12 13.35 7.11
N LYS A 157 -16.43 12.25 6.43
CA LYS A 157 -17.49 11.32 6.88
C LYS A 157 -17.09 10.55 8.13
N TYR A 158 -15.81 10.20 8.27
CA TYR A 158 -15.25 9.41 9.36
C TYR A 158 -14.02 10.07 9.96
N PRO A 159 -14.15 11.27 10.58
CA PRO A 159 -13.01 12.05 11.06
C PRO A 159 -12.24 11.28 12.13
N HIS A 160 -10.92 11.20 11.94
CA HIS A 160 -9.97 10.51 12.81
C HIS A 160 -10.18 8.98 12.94
N GLU A 161 -10.95 8.36 12.02
CA GLU A 161 -11.17 6.91 12.01
C GLU A 161 -10.51 6.22 10.80
N VAL A 162 -10.19 6.99 9.75
CA VAL A 162 -9.68 6.44 8.49
C VAL A 162 -8.16 6.44 8.48
N THR A 163 -7.55 5.29 8.27
CA THR A 163 -6.17 5.17 7.86
C THR A 163 -6.08 5.37 6.34
N ILE A 164 -5.12 6.16 5.88
CA ILE A 164 -4.72 6.16 4.48
C ILE A 164 -3.52 5.23 4.34
N TYR A 165 -3.67 4.19 3.55
CA TYR A 165 -2.57 3.37 3.09
C TYR A 165 -2.15 3.87 1.70
N GLU A 166 -0.86 4.09 1.53
CA GLU A 166 -0.27 4.62 0.30
C GLU A 166 0.82 3.66 -0.18
N GLY A 167 0.61 3.00 -1.31
CA GLY A 167 1.57 2.06 -1.90
C GLY A 167 2.17 2.56 -3.21
N GLY A 168 1.60 3.61 -3.82
CA GLY A 168 2.06 4.19 -5.07
C GLY A 168 2.67 5.59 -4.93
N PRO A 169 2.82 6.33 -6.05
CA PRO A 169 3.18 7.74 -6.04
C PRO A 169 2.10 8.59 -5.35
N MET A 170 2.51 9.52 -4.50
CA MET A 170 1.62 10.26 -3.58
C MET A 170 0.77 11.36 -4.25
N THR A 171 0.61 11.35 -5.56
CA THR A 171 -0.05 12.41 -6.34
C THR A 171 -1.50 12.66 -5.89
N ASN A 172 -2.28 11.59 -5.66
CA ASN A 172 -3.66 11.73 -5.19
C ASN A 172 -3.76 12.41 -3.83
N LEU A 173 -2.86 12.06 -2.90
CA LEU A 173 -2.81 12.67 -1.56
C LEU A 173 -2.39 14.13 -1.63
N ALA A 174 -1.41 14.47 -2.48
CA ALA A 174 -0.97 15.85 -2.67
C ALA A 174 -2.08 16.73 -3.24
N LEU A 175 -2.89 16.20 -4.17
CA LEU A 175 -4.08 16.88 -4.70
C LEU A 175 -5.15 17.07 -3.60
N ALA A 176 -5.42 16.04 -2.80
CA ALA A 176 -6.37 16.13 -1.69
C ALA A 176 -5.95 17.20 -0.66
N ILE A 177 -4.66 17.22 -0.27
CA ILE A 177 -4.09 18.24 0.63
C ILE A 177 -4.21 19.65 0.05
N SER A 178 -3.99 19.78 -1.27
CA SER A 178 -4.06 21.09 -1.95
C SER A 178 -5.48 21.63 -2.04
N LEU A 179 -6.47 20.73 -2.16
CA LEU A 179 -7.89 21.08 -2.23
C LEU A 179 -8.49 21.29 -0.83
N ASP A 180 -8.07 20.51 0.16
CA ASP A 180 -8.53 20.61 1.54
C ASP A 180 -7.35 20.54 2.52
N PRO A 181 -6.88 21.68 3.04
CA PRO A 181 -5.78 21.71 4.01
C PRO A 181 -6.09 20.99 5.34
N GLN A 182 -7.35 20.71 5.67
CA GLN A 182 -7.75 19.97 6.87
C GLN A 182 -7.63 18.45 6.67
N PHE A 183 -7.54 17.98 5.42
CA PHE A 183 -7.50 16.56 5.08
C PHE A 183 -6.50 15.75 5.94
N PRO A 184 -5.22 16.16 6.07
CA PRO A 184 -4.24 15.39 6.84
C PRO A 184 -4.59 15.30 8.34
N GLU A 185 -5.15 16.37 8.92
CA GLU A 185 -5.50 16.41 10.35
C GLU A 185 -6.70 15.51 10.67
N LEU A 186 -7.63 15.31 9.70
CA LEU A 186 -8.80 14.45 9.83
C LEU A 186 -8.48 12.97 9.69
N VAL A 187 -7.33 12.61 9.11
CA VAL A 187 -6.88 11.22 8.96
C VAL A 187 -6.38 10.67 10.29
N GLN A 188 -6.66 9.39 10.57
CA GLN A 188 -6.16 8.70 11.77
C GLN A 188 -4.64 8.51 11.73
N GLU A 189 -4.12 8.02 10.62
CA GLU A 189 -2.70 7.82 10.35
C GLU A 189 -2.45 7.68 8.84
N LEU A 190 -1.28 8.09 8.38
CA LEU A 190 -0.74 7.77 7.07
C LEU A 190 0.24 6.61 7.23
N VAL A 191 0.03 5.53 6.48
CA VAL A 191 0.94 4.38 6.37
C VAL A 191 1.36 4.26 4.92
N PHE A 192 2.65 4.20 4.63
CA PHE A 192 3.09 4.12 3.25
C PHE A 192 4.29 3.18 3.04
N MET A 193 4.30 2.53 1.88
CA MET A 193 5.50 1.95 1.30
C MET A 193 6.19 3.01 0.45
N GLY A 194 7.45 3.29 0.74
CA GLY A 194 8.21 4.26 -0.05
C GLY A 194 9.46 4.76 0.66
N GLY A 195 10.28 5.44 -0.10
CA GLY A 195 11.55 5.96 0.37
C GLY A 195 12.62 4.88 0.54
N SER A 196 13.87 5.33 0.48
CA SER A 196 15.06 4.48 0.60
C SER A 196 16.13 5.18 1.44
N LEU A 197 16.64 4.48 2.45
CA LEU A 197 17.66 5.04 3.34
C LEU A 197 19.06 4.69 2.87
N SER A 198 19.36 3.40 2.79
CA SER A 198 20.60 2.81 2.30
C SER A 198 20.46 1.27 2.32
N PRO A 199 19.61 0.68 1.46
CA PRO A 199 19.41 -0.76 1.46
C PRO A 199 20.71 -1.48 1.13
N GLN A 200 21.01 -2.51 1.91
CA GLN A 200 22.19 -3.33 1.74
C GLN A 200 21.83 -4.50 0.81
N THR A 201 22.01 -4.30 -0.48
CA THR A 201 21.59 -5.22 -1.53
C THR A 201 22.50 -5.12 -2.75
N ASP A 202 22.51 -6.15 -3.58
CA ASP A 202 23.11 -6.17 -4.91
C ASP A 202 22.08 -5.89 -6.04
N ASN A 203 20.85 -5.52 -5.69
CA ASN A 203 19.84 -5.11 -6.65
C ASN A 203 20.30 -3.84 -7.39
N PRO A 204 20.39 -3.88 -8.75
CA PRO A 204 20.86 -2.76 -9.57
C PRO A 204 20.11 -1.45 -9.34
N GLU A 205 18.86 -1.50 -8.89
CA GLU A 205 18.04 -0.32 -8.60
C GLU A 205 18.71 0.57 -7.53
N PHE A 206 19.33 -0.04 -6.53
CA PHE A 206 19.90 0.67 -5.37
C PHE A 206 21.43 0.78 -5.38
N LEU A 207 22.13 0.02 -6.24
CA LEU A 207 23.60 0.02 -6.28
C LEU A 207 24.18 1.38 -6.62
N ASN A 208 23.61 2.10 -7.58
CA ASN A 208 24.11 3.37 -8.07
C ASN A 208 23.52 4.57 -7.31
N ASN A 209 22.34 4.42 -6.75
CA ASN A 209 21.64 5.45 -5.99
C ASN A 209 20.84 4.82 -4.83
N PRO A 210 21.48 4.57 -3.68
CA PRO A 210 20.85 3.88 -2.55
C PRO A 210 19.72 4.68 -1.88
N ARG A 211 19.51 5.93 -2.25
CA ARG A 211 18.39 6.77 -1.77
C ARG A 211 17.25 6.89 -2.78
N HIS A 212 17.40 6.24 -3.93
CA HIS A 212 16.37 6.14 -4.93
C HIS A 212 15.29 5.18 -4.46
N GLU A 213 14.03 5.58 -4.65
CA GLU A 213 12.87 4.73 -4.50
C GLU A 213 11.82 5.20 -5.51
N PHE A 214 11.12 4.26 -6.13
CA PHE A 214 10.32 4.51 -7.32
C PHE A 214 9.15 5.48 -7.05
N ASN A 215 8.38 5.31 -5.99
CA ASN A 215 7.20 6.15 -5.68
C ASN A 215 7.58 7.62 -5.49
N PHE A 216 8.67 7.86 -4.74
CA PHE A 216 9.21 9.21 -4.56
C PHE A 216 9.85 9.77 -5.83
N TRP A 217 10.52 8.91 -6.60
CA TRP A 217 11.14 9.31 -7.85
C TRP A 217 10.11 9.63 -8.93
N PHE A 218 8.98 8.93 -8.99
CA PHE A 218 7.96 9.15 -10.00
C PHE A 218 7.26 10.51 -9.81
N ASP A 219 6.91 10.88 -8.58
CA ASP A 219 6.35 12.22 -8.24
C ASP A 219 6.99 12.83 -6.99
N PRO A 220 8.20 13.40 -7.11
CA PRO A 220 8.92 13.95 -5.96
C PRO A 220 8.20 15.12 -5.29
N GLU A 221 7.52 15.96 -6.07
CA GLU A 221 6.77 17.10 -5.57
C GLU A 221 5.58 16.66 -4.73
N ALA A 222 4.85 15.64 -5.17
CA ALA A 222 3.76 15.07 -4.39
C ALA A 222 4.26 14.47 -3.07
N ALA A 223 5.33 13.69 -3.11
CA ALA A 223 5.91 13.10 -1.91
C ALA A 223 6.37 14.17 -0.90
N GLU A 224 7.00 15.26 -1.36
CA GLU A 224 7.39 16.39 -0.47
C GLU A 224 6.16 17.10 0.11
N ILE A 225 5.08 17.32 -0.67
CA ILE A 225 3.83 17.92 -0.18
C ILE A 225 3.23 17.04 0.93
N VAL A 226 3.16 15.74 0.72
CA VAL A 226 2.58 14.80 1.66
C VAL A 226 3.43 14.69 2.93
N LEU A 227 4.75 14.54 2.82
CA LEU A 227 5.63 14.35 3.98
C LEU A 227 5.71 15.57 4.90
N ARG A 228 5.40 16.78 4.42
CA ARG A 228 5.37 18.00 5.26
C ARG A 228 4.00 18.34 5.81
N ALA A 229 2.94 17.65 5.37
CA ALA A 229 1.59 17.93 5.83
C ALA A 229 1.38 17.51 7.30
N PRO A 230 0.46 18.14 8.04
CA PRO A 230 0.31 17.97 9.49
C PRO A 230 -0.47 16.70 9.85
N TRP A 231 0.07 15.54 9.50
CA TRP A 231 -0.51 14.26 9.89
C TRP A 231 -0.37 14.01 11.39
N LYS A 232 -1.37 13.34 11.96
CA LYS A 232 -1.33 12.90 13.35
C LYS A 232 -0.24 11.84 13.59
N LYS A 233 -0.04 10.94 12.63
CA LYS A 233 0.96 9.89 12.64
C LYS A 233 1.34 9.52 11.21
N ILE A 234 2.63 9.28 10.98
CA ILE A 234 3.16 8.79 9.71
C ILE A 234 4.00 7.54 10.00
N VAL A 235 3.73 6.46 9.28
CA VAL A 235 4.50 5.20 9.33
C VAL A 235 5.02 4.88 7.93
N CYS A 236 6.30 4.59 7.84
CA CYS A 236 7.01 4.29 6.60
C CYS A 236 7.58 2.88 6.63
N THR A 237 7.28 2.10 5.59
CA THR A 237 7.95 0.83 5.26
C THR A 237 8.89 1.10 4.08
N PRO A 238 10.18 1.41 4.32
CA PRO A 238 11.11 1.76 3.25
C PRO A 238 11.61 0.52 2.50
N THR A 239 12.26 0.73 1.36
CA THR A 239 12.92 -0.34 0.59
C THR A 239 13.87 -1.18 1.42
N ASP A 240 14.54 -0.58 2.41
CA ASP A 240 15.52 -1.22 3.30
C ASP A 240 14.98 -2.43 4.06
N ILE A 241 13.69 -2.44 4.39
CA ILE A 241 13.05 -3.58 5.05
C ILE A 241 12.35 -4.49 4.03
N SER A 242 11.71 -3.93 3.01
CA SER A 242 10.92 -4.69 2.02
C SER A 242 11.79 -5.67 1.22
N ILE A 243 13.04 -5.30 0.90
CA ILE A 243 14.00 -6.20 0.21
C ILE A 243 14.34 -7.48 0.99
N LYS A 244 13.90 -7.61 2.24
CA LYS A 244 14.06 -8.81 3.06
C LYS A 244 12.94 -9.84 2.85
N THR A 245 11.92 -9.49 2.07
CA THR A 245 10.73 -10.33 1.84
C THR A 245 10.59 -10.67 0.37
N HIS A 246 10.39 -11.96 0.06
CA HIS A 246 10.35 -12.47 -1.30
C HIS A 246 9.19 -13.43 -1.52
N MET A 247 8.52 -13.29 -2.66
CA MET A 247 7.60 -14.30 -3.15
C MET A 247 8.40 -15.52 -3.63
N THR A 248 8.32 -16.63 -2.89
CA THR A 248 9.09 -17.83 -3.20
C THR A 248 8.22 -18.92 -3.84
N ALA A 249 8.84 -19.80 -4.64
CA ALA A 249 8.14 -20.96 -5.20
C ALA A 249 7.54 -21.86 -4.10
N ALA A 250 8.17 -21.95 -2.93
CA ALA A 250 7.65 -22.69 -1.79
C ALA A 250 6.37 -22.05 -1.22
N LEU A 251 6.35 -20.72 -1.08
CA LEU A 251 5.19 -19.96 -0.63
C LEU A 251 4.02 -20.10 -1.62
N VAL A 252 4.29 -19.94 -2.92
CA VAL A 252 3.29 -20.10 -3.99
C VAL A 252 2.68 -21.50 -3.95
N LYS A 253 3.50 -22.55 -3.83
CA LYS A 253 3.04 -23.94 -3.72
C LYS A 253 2.17 -24.17 -2.47
N GLN A 254 2.52 -23.54 -1.35
CA GLN A 254 1.72 -23.60 -0.12
C GLN A 254 0.34 -22.97 -0.34
N ILE A 255 0.28 -21.81 -1.01
CA ILE A 255 -0.97 -21.10 -1.31
C ILE A 255 -1.83 -21.91 -2.28
N GLU A 256 -1.23 -22.48 -3.33
CA GLU A 256 -1.90 -23.29 -4.35
C GLU A 256 -2.74 -24.41 -3.75
N ALA A 257 -2.25 -25.04 -2.69
CA ALA A 257 -2.90 -26.18 -2.04
C ALA A 257 -4.31 -25.90 -1.54
N SER A 258 -4.68 -24.63 -1.31
CA SER A 258 -6.03 -24.23 -0.86
C SER A 258 -7.08 -24.30 -1.98
N GLY A 259 -6.68 -24.15 -3.24
CA GLY A 259 -7.55 -24.19 -4.42
C GLY A 259 -8.63 -23.09 -4.46
N THR A 260 -8.52 -22.03 -3.67
CA THR A 260 -9.44 -20.88 -3.72
C THR A 260 -9.28 -20.11 -5.04
N PRO A 261 -10.25 -19.29 -5.48
CA PRO A 261 -10.07 -18.41 -6.64
C PRO A 261 -8.83 -17.51 -6.53
N LEU A 262 -8.60 -16.95 -5.34
CA LEU A 262 -7.45 -16.10 -5.05
C LEU A 262 -6.13 -16.87 -5.12
N ALA A 263 -6.07 -18.07 -4.52
CA ALA A 263 -4.89 -18.93 -4.60
C ALA A 263 -4.54 -19.29 -6.05
N ARG A 264 -5.54 -19.63 -6.88
CA ARG A 264 -5.32 -19.88 -8.31
C ARG A 264 -4.79 -18.64 -9.05
N TYR A 265 -5.28 -17.47 -8.70
CA TYR A 265 -4.81 -16.21 -9.29
C TYR A 265 -3.33 -15.98 -8.94
N ILE A 266 -2.96 -16.06 -7.65
CA ILE A 266 -1.57 -15.91 -7.19
C ILE A 266 -0.67 -16.94 -7.86
N THR A 267 -1.03 -18.23 -7.85
CA THR A 267 -0.24 -19.30 -8.46
C THR A 267 0.02 -19.06 -9.94
N ARG A 268 -0.97 -18.52 -10.66
CA ARG A 268 -0.86 -18.27 -12.10
C ARG A 268 0.06 -17.11 -12.43
N PHE A 269 0.09 -16.08 -11.59
CA PHE A 269 0.69 -14.79 -11.93
C PHE A 269 1.86 -14.38 -11.03
N ALA A 270 2.18 -15.14 -9.97
CA ALA A 270 3.28 -14.78 -9.06
C ALA A 270 4.59 -14.53 -9.81
N MET A 271 5.22 -13.42 -9.53
CA MET A 271 6.54 -13.08 -10.05
C MET A 271 7.60 -13.70 -9.15
N LEU A 272 8.47 -14.54 -9.74
CA LEU A 272 9.50 -15.29 -9.01
C LEU A 272 10.92 -14.97 -9.49
N THR A 273 11.06 -13.97 -10.36
CA THR A 273 12.38 -13.53 -10.85
C THR A 273 12.99 -12.55 -9.86
N PRO A 274 14.32 -12.65 -9.60
CA PRO A 274 14.99 -11.74 -8.68
C PRO A 274 14.70 -10.26 -9.00
N GLY A 275 14.33 -9.50 -7.97
CA GLY A 275 13.91 -8.10 -8.07
C GLY A 275 12.41 -7.91 -8.27
N ALA A 276 11.76 -8.72 -9.10
CA ALA A 276 10.30 -8.71 -9.25
C ALA A 276 9.57 -9.58 -8.20
N ASP A 277 10.32 -10.36 -7.43
CA ASP A 277 9.82 -11.24 -6.37
C ASP A 277 9.75 -10.55 -4.99
N ILE A 278 10.19 -9.31 -4.87
CA ILE A 278 10.17 -8.58 -3.59
C ILE A 278 8.73 -8.19 -3.25
N MET A 279 8.35 -8.46 -2.00
CA MET A 279 7.02 -8.18 -1.47
C MET A 279 7.00 -6.79 -0.82
N TRP A 280 7.00 -5.74 -1.67
CA TRP A 280 7.13 -4.34 -1.25
C TRP A 280 5.96 -3.90 -0.36
N ASP A 281 4.76 -3.95 -0.90
CA ASP A 281 3.56 -3.35 -0.36
C ASP A 281 2.81 -4.32 0.55
N GLU A 282 2.89 -5.62 0.28
CA GLU A 282 2.32 -6.65 1.15
C GLU A 282 2.88 -6.59 2.57
N LEU A 283 4.19 -6.28 2.69
CA LEU A 283 4.82 -6.11 3.99
C LEU A 283 4.26 -4.91 4.73
N ALA A 284 4.12 -3.77 4.05
CA ALA A 284 3.57 -2.55 4.64
C ALA A 284 2.11 -2.75 5.11
N ALA A 285 1.29 -3.40 4.27
CA ALA A 285 -0.08 -3.74 4.61
C ALA A 285 -0.18 -4.72 5.79
N ALA A 286 0.63 -5.78 5.78
CA ALA A 286 0.66 -6.76 6.85
C ALA A 286 1.14 -6.14 8.18
N ALA A 287 2.16 -5.29 8.14
CA ALA A 287 2.69 -4.58 9.31
C ALA A 287 1.68 -3.58 9.88
N TRP A 288 0.85 -2.95 9.05
CA TRP A 288 -0.25 -2.14 9.53
C TRP A 288 -1.33 -2.99 10.23
N ILE A 289 -1.68 -4.16 9.69
CA ILE A 289 -2.67 -5.06 10.29
C ILE A 289 -2.14 -5.64 11.62
N ASP A 290 -0.91 -6.15 11.63
CA ASP A 290 -0.24 -6.68 12.81
C ASP A 290 1.11 -5.97 13.05
N PRO A 291 1.13 -4.86 13.83
CA PRO A 291 2.37 -4.13 14.11
C PRO A 291 3.45 -4.95 14.81
N THR A 292 3.12 -6.09 15.40
CA THR A 292 4.10 -6.98 16.04
C THR A 292 4.96 -7.78 15.06
N LEU A 293 4.70 -7.61 13.75
CA LEU A 293 5.61 -8.07 12.69
C LEU A 293 6.92 -7.27 12.68
N ILE A 294 6.86 -6.02 13.09
CA ILE A 294 8.03 -5.12 13.08
C ILE A 294 8.80 -5.29 14.39
N THR A 295 10.05 -5.71 14.27
CA THR A 295 10.94 -5.96 15.42
C THR A 295 11.83 -4.77 15.74
N LYS A 296 11.99 -3.83 14.79
CA LYS A 296 12.76 -2.60 14.97
C LYS A 296 12.14 -1.46 14.15
N SER A 297 11.92 -0.33 14.81
CA SER A 297 11.58 0.94 14.15
C SER A 297 12.36 2.09 14.81
N GLU A 298 12.44 3.21 14.12
CA GLU A 298 12.97 4.47 14.66
C GLU A 298 12.20 5.66 14.11
N THR A 299 12.18 6.76 14.85
CA THR A 299 11.60 8.01 14.39
C THR A 299 12.67 8.86 13.73
N ARG A 300 12.44 9.28 12.48
CA ARG A 300 13.24 10.25 11.75
C ARG A 300 12.37 11.33 11.13
N TYR A 301 12.96 12.47 10.83
CA TYR A 301 12.35 13.45 9.95
C TYR A 301 12.69 13.10 8.51
N MET A 302 11.70 13.15 7.61
CA MET A 302 11.85 12.72 6.22
C MET A 302 11.41 13.83 5.28
N ALA A 303 12.06 13.95 4.14
CA ALA A 303 11.74 14.84 3.04
C ALA A 303 12.28 14.26 1.73
N VAL A 304 11.96 14.90 0.61
CA VAL A 304 12.44 14.52 -0.72
C VAL A 304 13.40 15.58 -1.26
N ASP A 305 14.41 15.15 -1.99
CA ASP A 305 15.31 16.05 -2.70
C ASP A 305 14.63 16.59 -3.97
N LEU A 306 14.31 17.87 -3.96
CA LEU A 306 13.69 18.55 -5.11
C LEU A 306 14.70 19.33 -5.98
N ASP A 307 15.99 19.30 -5.66
CA ASP A 307 17.01 19.89 -6.51
C ASP A 307 17.13 19.09 -7.81
N ARG A 308 17.01 19.76 -8.97
CA ARG A 308 17.00 19.14 -10.30
C ARG A 308 18.37 18.57 -10.70
N GLY A 309 19.09 17.97 -9.73
CA GLY A 309 20.40 17.32 -9.87
C GLY A 309 20.28 15.79 -9.93
N ALA A 310 21.42 15.13 -9.67
CA ALA A 310 21.48 13.67 -9.61
C ALA A 310 20.62 13.06 -8.48
N GLY A 311 20.36 13.83 -7.42
CA GLY A 311 19.56 13.40 -6.28
C GLY A 311 18.07 13.67 -6.40
N TYR A 312 17.58 14.23 -7.50
CA TYR A 312 16.17 14.60 -7.65
C TYR A 312 15.23 13.40 -7.46
N GLY A 313 14.37 13.49 -6.45
CA GLY A 313 13.49 12.40 -6.02
C GLY A 313 14.09 11.49 -4.94
N ASN A 314 15.35 11.72 -4.51
CA ASN A 314 15.97 10.93 -3.46
C ASN A 314 15.35 11.20 -2.08
N THR A 315 15.30 10.16 -1.27
CA THR A 315 14.89 10.26 0.14
C THR A 315 15.96 10.98 0.97
N LEU A 316 15.52 11.95 1.78
CA LEU A 316 16.34 12.66 2.75
C LEU A 316 15.82 12.38 4.16
N THR A 317 16.70 12.00 5.10
CA THR A 317 16.30 11.74 6.49
C THR A 317 17.25 12.34 7.50
N TRP A 318 16.71 12.73 8.69
CA TRP A 318 17.47 13.25 9.82
C TRP A 318 16.95 12.67 11.13
N GLY A 319 17.87 12.41 12.05
CA GLY A 319 17.52 11.95 13.40
C GLY A 319 16.89 13.04 14.27
N THR A 320 17.12 14.33 13.94
CA THR A 320 16.58 15.47 14.65
C THR A 320 15.99 16.49 13.66
N LYS A 321 15.06 17.33 14.11
CA LYS A 321 14.44 18.34 13.24
C LYS A 321 15.51 19.24 12.61
N ASN A 322 15.48 19.34 11.28
CA ASN A 322 16.43 20.15 10.52
C ASN A 322 15.94 21.58 10.37
N ALA A 323 16.77 22.57 10.70
CA ALA A 323 16.43 23.98 10.57
C ALA A 323 16.22 24.43 9.11
N LEU A 324 16.85 23.76 8.15
CA LEU A 324 16.68 24.03 6.72
C LEU A 324 15.41 23.37 6.13
N ARG A 325 14.80 22.45 6.86
CA ARG A 325 13.55 21.76 6.50
C ARG A 325 12.57 21.81 7.68
N PRO A 326 12.11 23.02 8.07
CA PRO A 326 11.31 23.18 9.30
C PRO A 326 9.94 22.54 9.23
N ALA A 327 9.42 22.29 8.03
CA ALA A 327 8.12 21.64 7.81
C ALA A 327 8.18 20.10 7.81
N ALA A 328 9.38 19.49 7.77
CA ALA A 328 9.50 18.05 7.82
C ALA A 328 8.85 17.48 9.10
N GLN A 329 8.05 16.44 8.95
CA GLN A 329 7.34 15.76 10.03
C GLN A 329 8.14 14.58 10.58
N PRO A 330 7.91 14.16 11.83
CA PRO A 330 8.44 12.92 12.34
C PRO A 330 7.73 11.73 11.68
N VAL A 331 8.50 10.77 11.19
CA VAL A 331 8.04 9.54 10.54
C VAL A 331 8.57 8.36 11.33
N GLU A 332 7.69 7.43 11.71
CA GLU A 332 8.09 6.12 12.24
C GLU A 332 8.57 5.26 11.06
N ILE A 333 9.85 4.95 11.02
CA ILE A 333 10.47 4.16 9.95
C ILE A 333 10.70 2.75 10.45
N GLN A 334 10.15 1.77 9.74
CA GLN A 334 10.30 0.36 10.02
C GLN A 334 11.63 -0.15 9.44
N LEU A 335 12.42 -0.87 10.24
CA LEU A 335 13.79 -1.24 9.88
C LEU A 335 14.05 -2.74 9.89
N ASP A 336 13.26 -3.50 10.66
CA ASP A 336 13.41 -4.96 10.74
C ASP A 336 12.10 -5.65 11.09
N LEU A 337 11.99 -6.93 10.72
CA LEU A 337 10.75 -7.70 10.82
C LEU A 337 10.99 -9.14 11.28
N ASP A 338 9.94 -9.77 11.80
CA ASP A 338 9.82 -11.23 11.91
C ASP A 338 9.31 -11.79 10.57
N ALA A 339 10.23 -12.13 9.69
CA ALA A 339 9.91 -12.63 8.35
C ALA A 339 9.10 -13.94 8.37
N GLU A 340 9.37 -14.85 9.31
CA GLU A 340 8.61 -16.10 9.42
C GLU A 340 7.15 -15.83 9.79
N LYS A 341 6.92 -14.90 10.72
CA LYS A 341 5.57 -14.48 11.10
C LYS A 341 4.85 -13.81 9.94
N PHE A 342 5.54 -12.96 9.18
CA PHE A 342 5.00 -12.33 7.97
C PHE A 342 4.55 -13.39 6.95
N TYR A 343 5.40 -14.35 6.60
CA TYR A 343 5.04 -15.40 5.64
C TYR A 343 3.89 -16.28 6.12
N ARG A 344 3.84 -16.61 7.41
CA ARG A 344 2.70 -17.35 7.98
C ARG A 344 1.39 -16.56 7.87
N MET A 345 1.42 -15.26 8.16
CA MET A 345 0.26 -14.39 8.04
C MET A 345 -0.19 -14.25 6.59
N PHE A 346 0.73 -13.97 5.68
CA PHE A 346 0.44 -13.83 4.26
C PHE A 346 -0.19 -15.13 3.70
N ALA A 347 0.43 -16.28 3.94
CA ALA A 347 -0.11 -17.58 3.50
C ALA A 347 -1.50 -17.84 4.08
N ALA A 348 -1.73 -17.54 5.35
CA ALA A 348 -3.03 -17.71 5.98
C ALA A 348 -4.12 -16.84 5.33
N LEU A 349 -3.81 -15.58 5.02
CA LEU A 349 -4.74 -14.68 4.33
C LEU A 349 -5.02 -15.15 2.89
N MET A 350 -3.98 -15.53 2.14
CA MET A 350 -4.13 -15.94 0.73
C MET A 350 -4.83 -17.29 0.54
N THR A 351 -4.89 -18.12 1.58
CA THR A 351 -5.56 -19.43 1.56
C THR A 351 -6.97 -19.40 2.14
N ALA A 352 -7.32 -18.35 2.87
CA ALA A 352 -8.66 -18.19 3.45
C ALA A 352 -9.72 -17.90 2.37
N PRO A 353 -10.98 -18.29 2.61
CA PRO A 353 -12.09 -17.77 1.82
C PRO A 353 -12.19 -16.25 1.96
N THR A 354 -12.53 -15.56 0.89
CA THR A 354 -12.73 -14.10 0.96
C THR A 354 -13.89 -13.79 1.91
N PRO A 355 -13.69 -12.90 2.92
CA PRO A 355 -14.76 -12.54 3.85
C PRO A 355 -15.94 -11.92 3.11
N ALA A 356 -17.13 -12.40 3.42
CA ALA A 356 -18.35 -11.70 3.03
C ALA A 356 -18.49 -10.38 3.81
N HIS A 357 -19.36 -9.47 3.32
CA HIS A 357 -19.62 -8.16 3.92
C HIS A 357 -20.16 -8.22 5.33
#